data_2552be7f6f45139be3871bd3a790a2b8
#
_entry.id   2552be7f6f45139be3871bd3a790a2b8
#
_cell.length_a   1.000
_cell.length_b   1.000
_cell.length_c   1.000
_cell.angle_alpha   90.00
_cell.angle_beta   90.00
_cell.angle_gamma   90.00
#
_symmetry.space_group_name_H-M   'P 1'
#
loop_
_entity.id
_entity.type
_entity.pdbx_description
1 polymer ?
#
loop_
_entity_poly.entity_id
_entity_poly.type
_entity_poly.pdbx_seq_one_letter_code
_entity_poly.pdbx_strand_id
1 'polypeptide(L)'
;MTVQKNNRYSTQSIKKKEFINDPYSMKQAPKGLLECPECHAVFYRKRWSFPDAPTSQIRKPTAVGQKKPTKQILVPQSFVCPACRKLQDGYAEGFLTIHWPHWETHKAEILGLIHNEEHQAVRNNPLERVMTIRTRPDGADIETTTEHFAQRLGKHLDRAFKGSIEYRWSHKDKCVRVTWQGPTSPKKRARSAKVSTKKS
;
A
#
# COMPACT_ATOMS: atom_id res chain seq x y z
N MET A 1 0.13 -38.60 -0.65
CA MET A 1 -0.62 -37.38 -0.21
C MET A 1 -0.27 -36.25 -1.15
N THR A 2 -1.19 -35.90 -2.01
CA THR A 2 -0.99 -34.98 -3.15
C THR A 2 -1.23 -33.56 -2.70
N VAL A 3 -0.18 -32.75 -2.66
CA VAL A 3 -0.29 -31.30 -2.41
C VAL A 3 -0.83 -30.63 -3.67
N GLN A 4 -2.07 -30.21 -3.65
CA GLN A 4 -2.66 -29.41 -4.72
C GLN A 4 -2.08 -27.98 -4.69
N LYS A 5 -1.08 -27.73 -5.55
CA LYS A 5 -0.72 -26.41 -6.01
C LYS A 5 -1.70 -26.02 -7.10
N ASN A 6 -2.74 -25.28 -6.79
CA ASN A 6 -3.46 -24.42 -7.76
C ASN A 6 -4.59 -23.69 -7.02
N ASN A 7 -4.28 -22.55 -6.46
CA ASN A 7 -5.34 -21.58 -6.20
C ASN A 7 -5.14 -20.39 -7.13
N ARG A 8 -5.63 -20.55 -8.37
CA ARG A 8 -5.93 -19.41 -9.24
C ARG A 8 -7.05 -18.67 -8.55
N TYR A 9 -6.71 -17.58 -7.86
CA TYR A 9 -7.70 -16.65 -7.40
C TYR A 9 -8.39 -16.06 -8.64
N SER A 10 -9.51 -16.69 -8.99
CA SER A 10 -10.49 -16.11 -9.88
C SER A 10 -10.91 -14.79 -9.25
N THR A 11 -10.73 -13.70 -9.98
CA THR A 11 -11.25 -12.36 -9.65
C THR A 11 -12.78 -12.32 -9.78
N GLN A 12 -13.43 -13.46 -9.76
CA GLN A 12 -14.88 -13.55 -9.75
C GLN A 12 -15.39 -13.04 -8.41
N SER A 13 -15.74 -11.75 -8.47
CA SER A 13 -16.86 -11.20 -7.74
C SER A 13 -16.93 -11.63 -6.26
N ILE A 14 -15.96 -11.21 -5.46
CA ILE A 14 -16.33 -10.85 -4.10
C ILE A 14 -17.22 -9.63 -4.28
N LYS A 15 -18.55 -9.87 -4.36
CA LYS A 15 -19.54 -8.79 -4.25
C LYS A 15 -19.08 -7.98 -3.06
N LYS A 16 -18.71 -6.71 -3.29
CA LYS A 16 -18.36 -5.75 -2.24
C LYS A 16 -19.47 -5.84 -1.20
N LYS A 17 -19.29 -6.66 -0.16
CA LYS A 17 -20.08 -6.50 1.05
C LYS A 17 -19.67 -5.13 1.52
N GLU A 18 -20.50 -4.14 1.26
CA GLU A 18 -20.34 -2.81 1.84
C GLU A 18 -20.38 -3.05 3.35
N PHE A 19 -19.25 -2.88 4.01
CA PHE A 19 -19.22 -2.82 5.46
C PHE A 19 -20.03 -1.59 5.84
N ILE A 20 -21.28 -1.84 6.24
CA ILE A 20 -22.30 -0.80 6.44
C ILE A 20 -21.85 0.21 7.48
N ASN A 21 -20.96 -0.18 8.39
CA ASN A 21 -20.45 0.62 9.51
C ASN A 21 -18.92 0.82 9.52
N ASP A 22 -18.28 0.93 8.35
CA ASP A 22 -16.85 1.28 8.31
C ASP A 22 -16.66 2.74 8.77
N PRO A 23 -16.05 2.99 9.96
CA PRO A 23 -15.86 4.34 10.50
C PRO A 23 -14.90 5.19 9.67
N TYR A 24 -14.08 4.54 8.81
CA TYR A 24 -13.13 5.20 7.93
C TYR A 24 -13.72 5.45 6.53
N SER A 25 -14.99 5.12 6.33
CA SER A 25 -15.66 5.33 5.07
C SER A 25 -15.87 6.83 4.78
N MET A 26 -15.77 7.22 3.50
CA MET A 26 -16.01 8.59 3.06
C MET A 26 -17.49 8.95 2.88
N LYS A 27 -18.43 8.08 3.33
CA LYS A 27 -19.88 8.30 3.17
C LYS A 27 -20.36 9.56 3.86
N GLN A 28 -19.75 9.93 4.98
CA GLN A 28 -20.09 11.11 5.80
C GLN A 28 -19.15 12.29 5.56
N ALA A 29 -18.24 12.20 4.61
CA ALA A 29 -17.33 13.29 4.31
C ALA A 29 -18.06 14.49 3.70
N PRO A 30 -17.64 15.72 4.00
CA PRO A 30 -18.16 16.91 3.36
C PRO A 30 -18.00 16.84 1.84
N LYS A 31 -18.96 17.46 1.13
CA LYS A 31 -18.86 17.56 -0.34
C LYS A 31 -17.89 18.68 -0.70
N GLY A 32 -17.04 18.44 -1.71
CA GLY A 32 -16.15 19.47 -2.24
C GLY A 32 -14.68 19.08 -2.18
N LEU A 33 -13.84 20.10 -2.08
CA LEU A 33 -12.41 19.96 -1.91
C LEU A 33 -12.09 19.81 -0.44
N LEU A 34 -11.42 18.71 -0.05
CA LEU A 34 -10.99 18.49 1.33
C LEU A 34 -9.46 18.44 1.37
N GLU A 35 -8.87 18.91 2.45
CA GLU A 35 -7.44 18.78 2.72
C GLU A 35 -7.24 18.18 4.11
N CYS A 36 -6.35 17.20 4.19
CA CYS A 36 -5.99 16.59 5.47
C CYS A 36 -5.01 17.50 6.22
N PRO A 37 -5.33 17.95 7.45
CA PRO A 37 -4.42 18.81 8.22
C PRO A 37 -3.15 18.08 8.65
N GLU A 38 -3.17 16.74 8.73
CA GLU A 38 -2.05 15.93 9.19
C GLU A 38 -1.01 15.65 8.09
N CYS A 39 -1.46 15.35 6.89
CA CYS A 39 -0.57 14.88 5.82
C CYS A 39 -0.68 15.70 4.53
N HIS A 40 -1.54 16.72 4.48
CA HIS A 40 -1.77 17.58 3.33
C HIS A 40 -2.25 16.87 2.07
N ALA A 41 -2.69 15.60 2.18
CA ALA A 41 -3.37 14.94 1.08
C ALA A 41 -4.71 15.64 0.81
N VAL A 42 -5.07 15.70 -0.47
CA VAL A 42 -6.26 16.40 -0.94
C VAL A 42 -7.26 15.40 -1.51
N PHE A 43 -8.52 15.51 -1.06
CA PHE A 43 -9.63 14.76 -1.63
C PHE A 43 -10.37 15.60 -2.66
N TYR A 44 -10.26 15.18 -3.91
CA TYR A 44 -10.95 15.81 -5.01
C TYR A 44 -11.43 14.75 -6.01
N ARG A 45 -12.61 14.92 -6.60
CA ARG A 45 -13.20 13.96 -7.54
C ARG A 45 -13.22 12.53 -7.04
N LYS A 46 -13.60 12.34 -5.76
CA LYS A 46 -13.69 11.03 -5.09
C LYS A 46 -12.36 10.31 -4.90
N ARG A 47 -11.23 11.01 -4.95
CA ARG A 47 -9.90 10.42 -4.78
C ARG A 47 -9.04 11.28 -3.87
N TRP A 48 -8.26 10.63 -3.02
CA TRP A 48 -7.15 11.24 -2.27
C TRP A 48 -5.90 11.24 -3.14
N SER A 49 -5.17 12.33 -3.15
CA SER A 49 -3.88 12.47 -3.85
C SER A 49 -3.05 13.57 -3.20
N PHE A 50 -1.74 13.56 -3.43
CA PHE A 50 -0.93 14.74 -3.19
C PHE A 50 -0.98 15.60 -4.45
N PRO A 51 -1.38 16.86 -4.34
CA PRO A 51 -1.38 17.75 -5.50
C PRO A 51 0.07 18.12 -5.89
N ASP A 52 0.34 18.19 -7.18
CA ASP A 52 1.63 18.68 -7.71
C ASP A 52 1.80 20.20 -7.47
N ALA A 53 0.69 20.89 -7.17
CA ALA A 53 0.65 22.32 -6.90
C ALA A 53 -0.13 22.61 -5.60
N PRO A 54 0.12 23.75 -4.92
CA PRO A 54 -0.62 24.15 -3.74
C PRO A 54 -2.13 24.11 -3.95
N THR A 55 -2.86 23.68 -2.94
CA THR A 55 -4.33 23.52 -2.99
C THR A 55 -5.06 24.78 -3.41
N SER A 56 -4.48 25.97 -3.12
CA SER A 56 -4.98 27.27 -3.56
C SER A 56 -5.05 27.45 -5.09
N GLN A 57 -4.36 26.59 -5.86
CA GLN A 57 -4.36 26.62 -7.31
C GLN A 57 -5.36 25.64 -7.96
N ILE A 58 -6.00 24.78 -7.15
CA ILE A 58 -7.03 23.86 -7.65
C ILE A 58 -8.27 24.65 -8.05
N ARG A 59 -8.59 24.66 -9.34
CA ARG A 59 -9.73 25.37 -9.90
C ARG A 59 -10.89 24.41 -10.19
N LYS A 60 -12.12 24.90 -10.05
CA LYS A 60 -13.29 24.15 -10.53
C LYS A 60 -13.17 23.96 -12.05
N PRO A 61 -13.43 22.74 -12.56
CA PRO A 61 -13.56 22.56 -13.99
C PRO A 61 -14.73 23.39 -14.50
N THR A 62 -14.54 24.12 -15.58
CA THR A 62 -15.62 24.82 -16.28
C THR A 62 -16.59 23.78 -16.81
N ALA A 63 -17.90 24.00 -16.63
CA ALA A 63 -18.92 23.18 -17.28
C ALA A 63 -18.75 23.28 -18.80
N VAL A 64 -18.93 22.16 -19.50
CA VAL A 64 -18.88 22.12 -20.97
C VAL A 64 -19.89 23.13 -21.52
N GLY A 65 -19.41 24.13 -22.26
CA GLY A 65 -20.26 25.16 -22.86
C GLY A 65 -20.10 26.58 -22.27
N GLN A 66 -19.36 26.79 -21.18
CA GLN A 66 -19.10 28.14 -20.66
C GLN A 66 -17.83 28.73 -21.28
N LYS A 67 -17.99 29.85 -22.02
CA LYS A 67 -16.92 30.55 -22.76
C LYS A 67 -15.88 31.29 -21.90
N LYS A 68 -16.05 31.37 -20.57
CA LYS A 68 -15.07 31.98 -19.64
C LYS A 68 -14.81 31.10 -18.44
N PRO A 69 -13.54 30.79 -18.12
CA PRO A 69 -13.21 30.06 -16.89
C PRO A 69 -13.56 30.92 -15.68
N THR A 70 -14.52 30.49 -14.88
CA THR A 70 -14.83 31.18 -13.63
C THR A 70 -13.63 30.96 -12.69
N LYS A 71 -12.92 32.03 -12.34
CA LYS A 71 -11.76 32.05 -11.42
C LYS A 71 -12.19 31.81 -9.97
N GLN A 72 -13.09 30.86 -9.71
CA GLN A 72 -13.41 30.52 -8.33
C GLN A 72 -12.32 29.61 -7.78
N ILE A 73 -11.51 30.14 -6.88
CA ILE A 73 -10.57 29.36 -6.07
C ILE A 73 -11.40 28.50 -5.14
N LEU A 74 -11.17 27.19 -5.17
CA LEU A 74 -11.78 26.27 -4.21
C LEU A 74 -11.01 26.37 -2.91
N VAL A 75 -11.63 26.85 -1.85
CA VAL A 75 -11.08 26.80 -0.51
C VAL A 75 -11.29 25.37 0.03
N PRO A 76 -10.22 24.62 0.37
CA PRO A 76 -10.36 23.29 0.93
C PRO A 76 -10.97 23.35 2.32
N GLN A 77 -11.82 22.37 2.62
CA GLN A 77 -12.31 22.15 3.98
C GLN A 77 -11.36 21.19 4.69
N SER A 78 -11.06 21.45 5.96
CA SER A 78 -10.23 20.57 6.78
C SER A 78 -10.97 19.26 7.07
N PHE A 79 -10.34 18.13 6.75
CA PHE A 79 -10.89 16.80 7.01
C PHE A 79 -9.76 15.77 7.11
N VAL A 80 -9.61 15.16 8.30
CA VAL A 80 -8.57 14.14 8.52
C VAL A 80 -8.83 12.93 7.62
N CYS A 81 -7.85 12.59 6.77
CA CYS A 81 -8.00 11.50 5.81
C CYS A 81 -8.11 10.13 6.51
N PRO A 82 -8.73 9.12 5.86
CA PRO A 82 -8.88 7.79 6.45
C PRO A 82 -7.58 7.15 6.94
N ALA A 83 -6.46 7.37 6.25
CA ALA A 83 -5.18 6.82 6.67
C ALA A 83 -4.67 7.47 7.97
N CYS A 84 -4.73 8.80 8.08
CA CYS A 84 -4.33 9.50 9.30
C CYS A 84 -5.22 9.12 10.49
N ARG A 85 -6.52 8.96 10.28
CA ARG A 85 -7.43 8.46 11.32
C ARG A 85 -7.06 7.06 11.79
N LYS A 86 -6.78 6.13 10.85
CA LYS A 86 -6.33 4.77 11.19
C LYS A 86 -5.01 4.77 11.95
N LEU A 87 -4.06 5.65 11.58
CA LEU A 87 -2.80 5.81 12.31
C LEU A 87 -3.02 6.30 13.74
N GLN A 88 -3.94 7.27 13.94
CA GLN A 88 -4.29 7.78 15.26
C GLN A 88 -5.00 6.73 16.12
N ASP A 89 -5.90 5.95 15.51
CA ASP A 89 -6.68 4.91 16.19
C ASP A 89 -5.91 3.59 16.35
N GLY A 90 -4.72 3.44 15.73
CA GLY A 90 -3.97 2.18 15.69
C GLY A 90 -4.69 1.06 14.92
N TYR A 91 -5.56 1.40 13.96
CA TYR A 91 -6.39 0.43 13.25
C TYR A 91 -5.75 -0.02 11.94
N ALA A 92 -5.19 -1.23 11.92
CA ALA A 92 -4.59 -1.83 10.74
C ALA A 92 -5.58 -2.73 9.98
N GLU A 93 -5.59 -2.64 8.64
CA GLU A 93 -6.35 -3.55 7.76
C GLU A 93 -5.44 -4.61 7.11
N GLY A 94 -4.14 -4.37 7.07
CA GLY A 94 -3.17 -5.33 6.52
C GLY A 94 -2.10 -5.70 7.51
N PHE A 95 -1.84 -7.00 7.63
CA PHE A 95 -0.80 -7.57 8.48
C PHE A 95 0.11 -8.40 7.61
N LEU A 96 1.40 -8.09 7.60
CA LEU A 96 2.42 -8.88 6.91
C LEU A 96 3.40 -9.42 7.94
N THR A 97 3.47 -10.75 8.05
CA THR A 97 4.44 -11.46 8.87
C THR A 97 5.52 -12.05 7.96
N ILE A 98 6.76 -11.71 8.25
CA ILE A 98 7.93 -12.20 7.56
C ILE A 98 8.63 -13.22 8.46
N HIS A 99 8.91 -14.42 7.93
CA HIS A 99 9.73 -15.44 8.56
C HIS A 99 10.87 -15.82 7.63
N TRP A 100 12.10 -15.64 8.08
CA TRP A 100 13.27 -16.07 7.32
C TRP A 100 14.45 -16.46 8.24
N PRO A 101 14.97 -17.70 8.19
CA PRO A 101 16.13 -18.12 8.98
C PRO A 101 17.37 -17.24 8.77
N HIS A 102 17.49 -16.61 7.61
CA HIS A 102 18.58 -15.70 7.25
C HIS A 102 18.19 -14.21 7.39
N TRP A 103 17.26 -13.90 8.28
CA TRP A 103 16.73 -12.55 8.48
C TRP A 103 17.82 -11.52 8.72
N GLU A 104 18.74 -11.75 9.66
CA GLU A 104 19.77 -10.78 10.02
C GLU A 104 20.70 -10.43 8.85
N THR A 105 20.94 -11.37 7.94
CA THR A 105 21.76 -11.13 6.74
C THR A 105 21.06 -10.24 5.71
N HIS A 106 19.73 -10.33 5.61
CA HIS A 106 18.94 -9.64 4.58
C HIS A 106 18.02 -8.54 5.13
N LYS A 107 18.08 -8.29 6.43
CA LYS A 107 17.23 -7.31 7.13
C LYS A 107 17.26 -5.93 6.46
N ALA A 108 18.45 -5.42 6.17
CA ALA A 108 18.60 -4.10 5.57
C ALA A 108 17.99 -4.04 4.15
N GLU A 109 18.16 -5.11 3.36
CA GLU A 109 17.60 -5.19 2.00
C GLU A 109 16.07 -5.26 2.04
N ILE A 110 15.50 -6.04 2.97
CA ILE A 110 14.05 -6.18 3.14
C ILE A 110 13.43 -4.87 3.62
N LEU A 111 14.00 -4.25 4.65
CA LEU A 111 13.49 -2.98 5.16
C LEU A 111 13.62 -1.87 4.09
N GLY A 112 14.71 -1.85 3.34
CA GLY A 112 14.88 -0.95 2.20
C GLY A 112 13.82 -1.15 1.13
N LEU A 113 13.49 -2.40 0.79
CA LEU A 113 12.39 -2.71 -0.14
C LEU A 113 11.06 -2.17 0.39
N ILE A 114 10.74 -2.42 1.67
CA ILE A 114 9.48 -1.99 2.28
C ILE A 114 9.35 -0.46 2.24
N HIS A 115 10.41 0.27 2.61
CA HIS A 115 10.40 1.74 2.57
C HIS A 115 10.25 2.28 1.14
N ASN A 116 10.93 1.68 0.17
CA ASN A 116 10.80 2.07 -1.24
C ASN A 116 9.38 1.84 -1.75
N GLU A 117 8.78 0.70 -1.42
CA GLU A 117 7.41 0.38 -1.80
C GLU A 117 6.40 1.31 -1.11
N GLU A 118 6.61 1.65 0.16
CA GLU A 118 5.80 2.63 0.86
C GLU A 118 5.88 4.00 0.20
N HIS A 119 7.08 4.47 -0.10
CA HIS A 119 7.27 5.77 -0.75
C HIS A 119 6.54 5.83 -2.10
N GLN A 120 6.61 4.79 -2.92
CA GLN A 120 5.89 4.71 -4.18
C GLN A 120 4.38 4.61 -3.97
N ALA A 121 3.95 3.81 -2.97
CA ALA A 121 2.55 3.64 -2.63
C ALA A 121 1.90 4.96 -2.24
N VAL A 122 2.51 5.66 -1.30
CA VAL A 122 2.02 6.94 -0.75
C VAL A 122 1.90 8.01 -1.85
N ARG A 123 2.85 8.07 -2.79
CA ARG A 123 2.78 9.00 -3.94
C ARG A 123 1.57 8.72 -4.84
N ASN A 124 1.26 7.46 -5.06
CA ASN A 124 0.14 7.04 -5.92
C ASN A 124 -1.20 7.07 -5.18
N ASN A 125 -1.19 6.71 -3.91
CA ASN A 125 -2.36 6.65 -3.04
C ASN A 125 -1.98 7.00 -1.60
N PRO A 126 -2.24 8.22 -1.13
CA PRO A 126 -1.91 8.66 0.23
C PRO A 126 -2.50 7.82 1.35
N LEU A 127 -3.47 6.95 1.03
CA LEU A 127 -4.11 6.07 2.01
C LEU A 127 -3.34 4.78 2.28
N GLU A 128 -2.32 4.46 1.48
CA GLU A 128 -1.52 3.24 1.62
C GLU A 128 -0.23 3.54 2.37
N ARG A 129 -0.15 3.18 3.64
CA ARG A 129 0.99 3.48 4.52
C ARG A 129 1.36 2.28 5.38
N VAL A 130 2.62 2.21 5.76
CA VAL A 130 3.09 1.39 6.87
C VAL A 130 2.70 2.09 8.17
N MET A 131 2.14 1.35 9.11
CA MET A 131 1.80 1.84 10.45
C MET A 131 2.90 1.49 11.45
N THR A 132 3.32 0.23 11.45
CA THR A 132 4.28 -0.30 12.41
C THR A 132 5.17 -1.34 11.74
N ILE A 133 6.45 -1.34 12.09
CA ILE A 133 7.39 -2.41 11.77
C ILE A 133 8.01 -2.89 13.09
N ARG A 134 7.74 -4.14 13.46
CA ARG A 134 8.33 -4.79 14.64
C ARG A 134 9.26 -5.89 14.17
N THR A 135 10.56 -5.70 14.38
CA THR A 135 11.56 -6.71 14.01
C THR A 135 11.70 -7.78 15.10
N ARG A 136 11.94 -9.01 14.66
CA ARG A 136 12.23 -10.18 15.50
C ARG A 136 13.52 -10.84 15.03
N PRO A 137 14.14 -11.75 15.82
CA PRO A 137 15.37 -12.42 15.41
C PRO A 137 15.25 -13.23 14.11
N ASP A 138 14.04 -13.70 13.77
CA ASP A 138 13.74 -14.53 12.62
C ASP A 138 12.88 -13.84 11.56
N GLY A 139 12.64 -12.51 11.69
CA GLY A 139 11.80 -11.80 10.76
C GLY A 139 11.25 -10.46 11.23
N ALA A 140 10.06 -10.12 10.76
CA ALA A 140 9.36 -8.90 11.15
C ALA A 140 7.84 -9.03 11.00
N ASP A 141 7.12 -8.27 11.83
CA ASP A 141 5.69 -8.04 11.69
C ASP A 141 5.44 -6.59 11.25
N ILE A 142 4.64 -6.43 10.21
CA ILE A 142 4.35 -5.14 9.60
C ILE A 142 2.85 -4.94 9.54
N GLU A 143 2.40 -3.80 10.04
CA GLU A 143 1.01 -3.38 9.98
C GLU A 143 0.85 -2.28 8.94
N THR A 144 -0.24 -2.31 8.17
CA THR A 144 -0.52 -1.35 7.12
C THR A 144 -1.95 -0.81 7.20
N THR A 145 -2.14 0.42 6.73
CA THR A 145 -3.45 1.08 6.72
C THR A 145 -4.46 0.45 5.77
N THR A 146 -4.00 -0.35 4.79
CA THR A 146 -4.87 -1.02 3.82
C THR A 146 -4.44 -2.46 3.56
N GLU A 147 -5.43 -3.34 3.34
CA GLU A 147 -5.22 -4.73 2.97
C GLU A 147 -4.42 -4.89 1.67
N HIS A 148 -4.68 -4.02 0.69
CA HIS A 148 -4.00 -4.05 -0.61
C HIS A 148 -2.51 -3.78 -0.49
N PHE A 149 -2.12 -2.90 0.42
CA PHE A 149 -0.70 -2.58 0.60
C PHE A 149 0.06 -3.75 1.22
N ALA A 150 -0.49 -4.42 2.23
CA ALA A 150 0.11 -5.63 2.79
C ALA A 150 0.32 -6.73 1.73
N GLN A 151 -0.69 -6.96 0.86
CA GLN A 151 -0.57 -7.92 -0.23
C GLN A 151 0.51 -7.53 -1.23
N ARG A 152 0.59 -6.24 -1.58
CA ARG A 152 1.61 -5.74 -2.50
C ARG A 152 3.01 -5.94 -1.93
N LEU A 153 3.23 -5.61 -0.65
CA LEU A 153 4.50 -5.87 0.02
C LEU A 153 4.89 -7.34 -0.02
N GLY A 154 3.96 -8.25 0.31
CA GLY A 154 4.20 -9.70 0.23
C GLY A 154 4.60 -10.15 -1.17
N LYS A 155 3.90 -9.66 -2.22
CA LYS A 155 4.26 -9.98 -3.63
C LYS A 155 5.63 -9.46 -4.02
N HIS A 156 6.02 -8.29 -3.55
CA HIS A 156 7.35 -7.72 -3.84
C HIS A 156 8.45 -8.51 -3.14
N LEU A 157 8.24 -8.95 -1.90
CA LEU A 157 9.16 -9.85 -1.20
C LEU A 157 9.32 -11.17 -1.96
N ASP A 158 8.23 -11.79 -2.41
CA ASP A 158 8.29 -13.02 -3.17
C ASP A 158 9.05 -12.86 -4.50
N ARG A 159 8.83 -11.75 -5.20
CA ARG A 159 9.57 -11.45 -6.43
C ARG A 159 11.06 -11.24 -6.20
N ALA A 160 11.42 -10.51 -5.13
CA ALA A 160 12.80 -10.15 -4.84
C ALA A 160 13.61 -11.33 -4.28
N PHE A 161 13.03 -12.08 -3.35
CA PHE A 161 13.75 -13.08 -2.56
C PHE A 161 13.31 -14.53 -2.83
N LYS A 162 12.24 -14.75 -3.64
CA LYS A 162 11.80 -16.11 -4.04
C LYS A 162 11.39 -16.99 -2.85
N GLY A 163 10.61 -16.46 -1.96
CA GLY A 163 10.04 -17.21 -0.85
C GLY A 163 8.73 -17.93 -1.20
N SER A 164 7.93 -18.15 -0.20
CA SER A 164 6.53 -18.59 -0.32
C SER A 164 5.62 -17.61 0.41
N ILE A 165 4.41 -17.43 -0.12
CA ILE A 165 3.45 -16.47 0.40
C ILE A 165 2.10 -17.14 0.63
N GLU A 166 1.52 -16.88 1.79
CA GLU A 166 0.17 -17.32 2.17
C GLU A 166 -0.70 -16.12 2.50
N TYR A 167 -1.98 -16.16 2.09
CA TYR A 167 -2.96 -15.13 2.36
C TYR A 167 -4.12 -15.70 3.16
N ARG A 168 -4.49 -15.01 4.25
CA ARG A 168 -5.66 -15.32 5.05
C ARG A 168 -6.54 -14.08 5.18
N TRP A 169 -7.79 -14.19 4.74
CA TRP A 169 -8.76 -13.11 4.76
C TRP A 169 -9.70 -13.25 5.93
N SER A 170 -9.98 -12.15 6.61
CA SER A 170 -11.11 -12.10 7.54
C SER A 170 -12.39 -11.82 6.77
N HIS A 171 -13.42 -12.64 7.01
CA HIS A 171 -14.73 -12.42 6.43
C HIS A 171 -15.59 -11.43 7.21
N LYS A 172 -15.24 -11.17 8.47
CA LYS A 172 -15.96 -10.27 9.37
C LYS A 172 -15.39 -8.86 9.33
N ASP A 173 -14.08 -8.78 9.35
CA ASP A 173 -13.34 -7.53 9.37
C ASP A 173 -12.67 -7.33 8.02
N LYS A 174 -12.58 -6.09 7.57
CA LYS A 174 -11.86 -5.74 6.35
C LYS A 174 -10.35 -5.84 6.59
N CYS A 175 -9.84 -7.07 6.78
CA CYS A 175 -8.42 -7.26 7.00
C CYS A 175 -7.85 -8.48 6.28
N VAL A 176 -6.56 -8.40 5.95
CA VAL A 176 -5.78 -9.49 5.38
C VAL A 176 -4.56 -9.77 6.26
N ARG A 177 -4.29 -11.05 6.49
CA ARG A 177 -3.02 -11.53 7.05
C ARG A 177 -2.22 -12.19 5.95
N VAL A 178 -1.04 -11.65 5.70
CA VAL A 178 -0.09 -12.14 4.71
C VAL A 178 1.10 -12.72 5.47
N THR A 179 1.42 -13.98 5.22
CA THR A 179 2.62 -14.61 5.77
C THR A 179 3.58 -14.87 4.63
N TRP A 180 4.78 -14.33 4.70
CA TRP A 180 5.85 -14.60 3.76
C TRP A 180 6.97 -15.37 4.46
N GLN A 181 7.39 -16.47 3.84
CA GLN A 181 8.49 -17.31 4.32
C GLN A 181 9.63 -17.25 3.32
N GLY A 182 10.78 -16.82 3.77
CA GLY A 182 11.98 -16.75 2.96
C GLY A 182 12.51 -18.15 2.62
N PRO A 183 13.31 -18.28 1.55
CA PRO A 183 13.89 -19.56 1.12
C PRO A 183 14.83 -20.12 2.18
N THR A 184 14.73 -21.42 2.44
CA THR A 184 15.58 -22.14 3.41
C THR A 184 17.02 -22.33 2.93
N SER A 185 17.25 -22.27 1.62
CA SER A 185 18.59 -22.36 1.02
C SER A 185 18.93 -21.05 0.29
N PRO A 186 20.06 -20.40 0.58
CA PRO A 186 20.50 -19.25 -0.19
C PRO A 186 20.85 -19.70 -1.62
N LYS A 187 19.99 -19.39 -2.59
CA LYS A 187 20.38 -19.54 -4.01
C LYS A 187 21.57 -18.62 -4.27
N LYS A 188 22.76 -19.18 -4.45
CA LYS A 188 23.94 -18.46 -4.93
C LYS A 188 23.54 -17.63 -6.16
N ARG A 189 23.62 -16.31 -6.05
CA ARG A 189 23.52 -15.41 -7.20
C ARG A 189 24.66 -15.81 -8.16
N ALA A 190 24.35 -16.43 -9.28
CA ALA A 190 25.30 -16.61 -10.36
C ALA A 190 25.72 -15.21 -10.84
N ARG A 191 26.90 -14.77 -10.41
CA ARG A 191 27.58 -13.62 -11.01
C ARG A 191 27.94 -14.03 -12.43
N SER A 192 27.16 -13.60 -13.40
CA SER A 192 27.56 -13.64 -14.81
C SER A 192 28.63 -12.57 -15.03
N ALA A 193 29.87 -12.92 -14.74
CA ALA A 193 31.02 -12.18 -15.20
C ALA A 193 31.14 -12.42 -16.71
N LYS A 194 30.62 -11.53 -17.54
CA LYS A 194 31.01 -11.44 -18.93
C LYS A 194 32.43 -10.87 -18.99
N VAL A 195 33.39 -11.76 -19.02
CA VAL A 195 34.76 -11.39 -19.40
C VAL A 195 34.73 -11.15 -20.91
N SER A 196 34.82 -9.88 -21.31
CA SER A 196 35.06 -9.49 -22.69
C SER A 196 36.55 -9.66 -22.96
N THR A 197 36.92 -10.81 -23.54
CA THR A 197 38.24 -10.96 -24.17
C THR A 197 38.21 -10.20 -25.48
N LYS A 198 38.80 -9.02 -25.49
CA LYS A 198 39.12 -8.25 -26.69
C LYS A 198 40.36 -8.90 -27.31
N LYS A 199 40.21 -9.53 -28.45
CA LYS A 199 41.30 -10.10 -29.23
C LYS A 199 41.87 -8.99 -30.13
N SER A 200 43.16 -8.74 -30.00
CA SER A 200 43.96 -7.90 -30.91
C SER A 200 44.04 -8.48 -32.30
#